data_eea26b7a726b2670d4c156499ab53549
#
_entry.id   eea26b7a726b2670d4c156499ab53549
#
_cell.length_a   1.000
_cell.length_b   1.000
_cell.length_c   1.000
_cell.angle_alpha   90.00
_cell.angle_beta   90.00
_cell.angle_gamma   90.00
#
_symmetry.space_group_name_H-M   'P 1'
#
loop_
_entity.id
_entity.type
_entity.pdbx_description
1 polymer ?
#
loop_
_entity_poly.entity_id
_entity_poly.type
_entity_poly.pdbx_seq_one_letter_code
_entity_poly.pdbx_strand_id
1 'polypeptide(L)'
;MSEQPHRPPTTAPPTAPSAADRRAHMYGKAFAPEYQGELTTLSVNSSLTDVLTAGTAQLRAAERAGAPGEAARSGLAVAEAHRRLGQVAEADRAWKASYRAAREAGDTSAMAWALWSGGTLARQRGALPLARRLLRLAADSGERAGDVVVRGYSLAGLAETGRIQGDYEAVTALHEQLLAEARRRGEARHTVWALEGIAQIHRNTGSYDSAYAMFEEAAEIAAAAEDRRGHAWALRGLADIVSVRDGDTERALGLLAEAEASCRAMNLLGALAYNHKMRGNVLYRAGRYAESRELYTRALEEFDGMDEPRGRALARLGLVKSLARLGREPAETAADLDVLAETLDRIGLRHGRESVRRAREELGLTPTPPPAPAGNRTEESR
;
A
#
# COMPACT_ATOMS: atom_id res chain seq x y z
N MET A 1 -61.47 22.04 -40.60
CA MET A 1 -60.74 21.34 -39.50
C MET A 1 -59.40 20.90 -40.10
N SER A 2 -58.35 21.69 -39.82
CA SER A 2 -57.01 21.45 -40.36
C SER A 2 -56.18 20.77 -39.26
N GLU A 3 -55.80 19.53 -39.47
CA GLU A 3 -54.86 18.82 -38.64
C GLU A 3 -53.46 19.38 -38.80
N GLN A 4 -52.86 19.80 -37.70
CA GLN A 4 -51.45 20.16 -37.65
C GLN A 4 -50.61 18.86 -37.48
N PRO A 5 -49.49 18.70 -38.22
CA PRO A 5 -48.63 17.54 -38.06
C PRO A 5 -47.83 17.62 -36.75
N HIS A 6 -47.92 16.56 -35.97
CA HIS A 6 -47.12 16.31 -34.74
C HIS A 6 -45.63 16.29 -35.12
N ARG A 7 -44.85 17.25 -34.58
CA ARG A 7 -43.42 17.30 -34.66
C ARG A 7 -42.86 16.31 -33.60
N PRO A 8 -42.01 15.31 -33.95
CA PRO A 8 -41.42 14.42 -32.98
C PRO A 8 -40.52 15.17 -32.01
N PRO A 9 -40.37 14.75 -30.74
CA PRO A 9 -39.50 15.42 -29.78
C PRO A 9 -38.06 15.35 -30.26
N THR A 10 -37.41 16.51 -30.32
CA THR A 10 -36.00 16.65 -30.65
C THR A 10 -35.19 16.00 -29.50
N THR A 11 -34.65 14.83 -29.72
CA THR A 11 -33.67 14.23 -28.79
C THR A 11 -32.46 15.13 -28.78
N ALA A 12 -32.10 15.64 -27.59
CA ALA A 12 -30.87 16.38 -27.38
C ALA A 12 -29.67 15.52 -27.87
N PRO A 13 -28.67 16.13 -28.51
CA PRO A 13 -27.46 15.37 -28.91
C PRO A 13 -26.83 14.74 -27.68
N PRO A 14 -26.30 13.51 -27.77
CA PRO A 14 -25.62 12.86 -26.67
C PRO A 14 -24.51 13.78 -26.16
N THR A 15 -24.50 14.06 -24.89
CA THR A 15 -23.43 14.82 -24.22
C THR A 15 -22.09 14.12 -24.48
N ALA A 16 -21.09 14.86 -24.91
CA ALA A 16 -19.74 14.29 -25.09
C ALA A 16 -19.29 13.62 -23.77
N PRO A 17 -18.68 12.43 -23.83
CA PRO A 17 -18.28 11.69 -22.65
C PRO A 17 -17.33 12.52 -21.80
N SER A 18 -17.50 12.50 -20.49
CA SER A 18 -16.62 13.19 -19.53
C SER A 18 -15.17 12.70 -19.65
N ALA A 19 -14.23 13.43 -19.04
CA ALA A 19 -12.84 12.97 -18.99
C ALA A 19 -12.72 11.65 -18.22
N ALA A 20 -13.56 11.43 -17.19
CA ALA A 20 -13.67 10.18 -16.46
C ALA A 20 -14.18 9.04 -17.33
N ASP A 21 -15.25 9.28 -18.11
CA ASP A 21 -15.77 8.26 -19.04
C ASP A 21 -14.75 7.87 -20.10
N ARG A 22 -13.99 8.83 -20.64
CA ARG A 22 -12.92 8.54 -21.62
C ARG A 22 -11.81 7.71 -20.98
N ARG A 23 -11.42 7.99 -19.73
CA ARG A 23 -10.41 7.19 -18.99
C ARG A 23 -10.93 5.78 -18.71
N ALA A 24 -12.19 5.64 -18.28
CA ALA A 24 -12.81 4.35 -18.03
C ALA A 24 -12.82 3.43 -19.26
N HIS A 25 -13.06 3.98 -20.45
CA HIS A 25 -13.03 3.20 -21.71
C HIS A 25 -11.63 2.87 -22.21
N MET A 26 -10.58 3.52 -21.68
CA MET A 26 -9.19 3.29 -22.10
C MET A 26 -8.57 2.06 -21.44
N TYR A 27 -9.14 1.56 -20.37
CA TYR A 27 -8.63 0.45 -19.57
C TYR A 27 -9.58 -0.73 -19.61
N GLY A 28 -9.03 -1.95 -19.78
CA GLY A 28 -9.76 -3.18 -19.56
C GLY A 28 -10.07 -3.41 -18.08
N LYS A 29 -10.87 -4.44 -17.80
CA LYS A 29 -11.13 -4.83 -16.40
C LYS A 29 -9.83 -5.23 -15.71
N ALA A 30 -9.64 -4.82 -14.47
CA ALA A 30 -8.44 -5.11 -13.67
C ALA A 30 -8.19 -6.61 -13.45
N PHE A 31 -9.15 -7.43 -13.81
CA PHE A 31 -9.15 -8.88 -13.62
C PHE A 31 -9.27 -9.65 -14.94
N ALA A 32 -9.02 -9.01 -16.05
CA ALA A 32 -8.90 -9.73 -17.32
C ALA A 32 -7.79 -10.78 -17.21
N PRO A 33 -8.02 -12.03 -17.68
CA PRO A 33 -7.06 -13.12 -17.50
C PRO A 33 -5.64 -12.80 -17.98
N GLU A 34 -5.50 -12.01 -19.04
CA GLU A 34 -4.24 -11.57 -19.61
C GLU A 34 -3.41 -10.69 -18.68
N TYR A 35 -4.04 -10.08 -17.65
CA TYR A 35 -3.38 -9.20 -16.67
C TYR A 35 -3.18 -9.84 -15.30
N GLN A 36 -3.60 -11.06 -15.11
CA GLN A 36 -3.51 -11.75 -13.82
C GLN A 36 -2.38 -12.77 -13.76
N GLY A 37 -1.95 -13.29 -14.92
CA GLY A 37 -0.92 -14.31 -14.99
C GLY A 37 -1.26 -15.51 -14.12
N GLU A 38 -0.29 -16.01 -13.38
CA GLU A 38 -0.45 -17.15 -12.46
C GLU A 38 -1.38 -16.86 -11.27
N LEU A 39 -1.79 -15.61 -11.07
CA LEU A 39 -2.75 -15.22 -10.03
C LEU A 39 -4.22 -15.25 -10.49
N THR A 40 -4.51 -15.80 -11.66
CA THR A 40 -5.88 -15.89 -12.21
C THR A 40 -6.86 -16.58 -11.26
N THR A 41 -6.40 -17.58 -10.51
CA THR A 41 -7.21 -18.29 -9.51
C THR A 41 -7.40 -17.49 -8.23
N LEU A 42 -6.56 -16.47 -8.01
CA LEU A 42 -6.61 -15.55 -6.87
C LEU A 42 -7.08 -14.18 -7.37
N SER A 43 -8.32 -14.06 -7.81
CA SER A 43 -8.89 -12.76 -8.12
C SER A 43 -8.70 -11.82 -6.93
N VAL A 44 -8.45 -10.54 -7.22
CA VAL A 44 -8.24 -9.53 -6.17
C VAL A 44 -9.49 -9.33 -5.31
N ASN A 45 -10.64 -9.68 -5.85
CA ASN A 45 -11.94 -9.65 -5.17
C ASN A 45 -12.38 -11.01 -4.61
N SER A 46 -11.57 -12.07 -4.74
CA SER A 46 -11.93 -13.40 -4.23
C SER A 46 -11.95 -13.45 -2.71
N SER A 47 -12.84 -14.26 -2.16
CA SER A 47 -12.77 -14.68 -0.76
C SER A 47 -11.45 -15.41 -0.50
N LEU A 48 -10.60 -14.86 0.37
CA LEU A 48 -9.31 -15.46 0.68
C LEU A 48 -9.45 -16.83 1.35
N THR A 49 -10.53 -17.05 2.09
CA THR A 49 -10.85 -18.34 2.71
C THR A 49 -11.17 -19.39 1.65
N ASP A 50 -11.95 -19.03 0.64
CA ASP A 50 -12.30 -19.94 -0.46
C ASP A 50 -11.07 -20.27 -1.30
N VAL A 51 -10.24 -19.26 -1.61
CA VAL A 51 -8.95 -19.47 -2.31
C VAL A 51 -8.04 -20.40 -1.51
N LEU A 52 -7.96 -20.22 -0.18
CA LEU A 52 -7.14 -21.08 0.67
C LEU A 52 -7.65 -22.52 0.68
N THR A 53 -8.96 -22.72 0.78
CA THR A 53 -9.59 -24.03 0.78
C THR A 53 -9.39 -24.73 -0.56
N ALA A 54 -9.79 -24.08 -1.65
CA ALA A 54 -9.67 -24.66 -3.00
C ALA A 54 -8.20 -24.84 -3.41
N GLY A 55 -7.34 -23.84 -3.18
CA GLY A 55 -5.92 -23.89 -3.51
C GLY A 55 -5.19 -24.99 -2.76
N THR A 56 -5.51 -25.21 -1.46
CA THR A 56 -4.93 -26.30 -0.69
C THR A 56 -5.36 -27.68 -1.23
N ALA A 57 -6.62 -27.83 -1.62
CA ALA A 57 -7.12 -29.07 -2.22
C ALA A 57 -6.42 -29.35 -3.58
N GLN A 58 -6.29 -28.35 -4.43
CA GLN A 58 -5.58 -28.44 -5.71
C GLN A 58 -4.09 -28.75 -5.53
N LEU A 59 -3.42 -28.07 -4.59
CA LEU A 59 -2.01 -28.33 -4.27
C LEU A 59 -1.78 -29.80 -3.88
N ARG A 60 -2.59 -30.31 -2.96
CA ARG A 60 -2.52 -31.73 -2.55
C ARG A 60 -2.79 -32.70 -3.69
N ALA A 61 -3.70 -32.35 -4.60
CA ALA A 61 -3.97 -33.17 -5.79
C ALA A 61 -2.78 -33.17 -6.76
N ALA A 62 -2.18 -32.02 -7.02
CA ALA A 62 -0.99 -31.88 -7.85
C ALA A 62 0.22 -32.62 -7.29
N GLU A 63 0.45 -32.53 -5.97
CA GLU A 63 1.52 -33.27 -5.26
C GLU A 63 1.33 -34.79 -5.41
N ARG A 64 0.11 -35.32 -5.22
CA ARG A 64 -0.18 -36.74 -5.39
C ARG A 64 -0.02 -37.21 -6.85
N ALA A 65 -0.30 -36.34 -7.79
CA ALA A 65 -0.17 -36.63 -9.22
C ALA A 65 1.28 -36.50 -9.73
N GLY A 66 2.22 -36.01 -8.93
CA GLY A 66 3.59 -35.70 -9.37
C GLY A 66 3.61 -34.59 -10.45
N ALA A 67 2.73 -33.61 -10.33
CA ALA A 67 2.57 -32.50 -11.28
C ALA A 67 3.17 -31.20 -10.70
N PRO A 68 4.52 -31.00 -10.80
CA PRO A 68 5.18 -29.90 -10.11
C PRO A 68 4.76 -28.52 -10.62
N GLY A 69 4.42 -28.38 -11.91
CA GLY A 69 3.91 -27.10 -12.46
C GLY A 69 2.57 -26.70 -11.85
N GLU A 70 1.64 -27.63 -11.66
CA GLU A 70 0.36 -27.39 -11.01
C GLU A 70 0.55 -27.13 -9.49
N ALA A 71 1.47 -27.85 -8.86
CA ALA A 71 1.82 -27.64 -7.45
C ALA A 71 2.41 -26.25 -7.25
N ALA A 72 3.23 -25.74 -8.16
CA ALA A 72 3.78 -24.39 -8.11
C ALA A 72 2.66 -23.32 -8.16
N ARG A 73 1.74 -23.43 -9.10
CA ARG A 73 0.63 -22.47 -9.26
C ARG A 73 -0.33 -22.48 -8.07
N SER A 74 -0.77 -23.65 -7.66
CA SER A 74 -1.65 -23.81 -6.49
C SER A 74 -0.97 -23.36 -5.21
N GLY A 75 0.32 -23.68 -5.05
CA GLY A 75 1.14 -23.23 -3.93
C GLY A 75 1.30 -21.72 -3.87
N LEU A 76 1.40 -21.04 -5.01
CA LEU A 76 1.41 -19.57 -5.07
C LEU A 76 0.09 -18.96 -4.59
N ALA A 77 -1.05 -19.50 -5.04
CA ALA A 77 -2.37 -19.03 -4.60
C ALA A 77 -2.54 -19.18 -3.07
N VAL A 78 -2.12 -20.33 -2.53
CA VAL A 78 -2.11 -20.58 -1.09
C VAL A 78 -1.19 -19.61 -0.34
N ALA A 79 0.02 -19.35 -0.86
CA ALA A 79 0.98 -18.41 -0.25
C ALA A 79 0.39 -17.00 -0.18
N GLU A 80 -0.23 -16.51 -1.26
CA GLU A 80 -0.83 -15.19 -1.32
C GLU A 80 -2.08 -15.06 -0.45
N ALA A 81 -2.89 -16.12 -0.33
CA ALA A 81 -4.03 -16.13 0.57
C ALA A 81 -3.56 -16.04 2.03
N HIS A 82 -2.60 -16.86 2.45
CA HIS A 82 -1.99 -16.78 3.78
C HIS A 82 -1.40 -15.40 4.07
N ARG A 83 -0.64 -14.85 3.13
CA ARG A 83 -0.03 -13.52 3.29
C ARG A 83 -1.07 -12.43 3.52
N ARG A 84 -2.16 -12.44 2.76
CA ARG A 84 -3.24 -11.43 2.87
C ARG A 84 -4.09 -11.60 4.13
N LEU A 85 -4.18 -12.83 4.65
CA LEU A 85 -4.80 -13.15 5.94
C LEU A 85 -3.88 -12.88 7.14
N GLY A 86 -2.65 -12.38 6.92
CA GLY A 86 -1.68 -12.12 7.99
C GLY A 86 -1.01 -13.38 8.56
N GLN A 87 -1.19 -14.53 7.94
CA GLN A 87 -0.61 -15.82 8.35
C GLN A 87 0.81 -15.95 7.81
N VAL A 88 1.73 -15.22 8.42
CA VAL A 88 3.08 -14.97 7.91
C VAL A 88 3.92 -16.26 7.80
N ALA A 89 3.87 -17.12 8.80
CA ALA A 89 4.65 -18.36 8.82
C ALA A 89 4.19 -19.34 7.74
N GLU A 90 2.88 -19.44 7.53
CA GLU A 90 2.24 -20.24 6.49
C GLU A 90 2.62 -19.71 5.10
N ALA A 91 2.51 -18.40 4.92
CA ALA A 91 2.89 -17.72 3.67
C ALA A 91 4.37 -17.98 3.33
N ASP A 92 5.26 -17.88 4.33
CA ASP A 92 6.70 -18.12 4.12
C ASP A 92 7.00 -19.57 3.70
N ARG A 93 6.34 -20.55 4.30
CA ARG A 93 6.47 -21.95 3.89
C ARG A 93 5.92 -22.19 2.47
N ALA A 94 4.75 -21.63 2.19
CA ALA A 94 4.04 -21.86 0.94
C ALA A 94 4.76 -21.28 -0.28
N TRP A 95 5.24 -20.03 -0.23
CA TRP A 95 5.96 -19.45 -1.37
C TRP A 95 7.29 -20.19 -1.66
N LYS A 96 7.99 -20.64 -0.61
CA LYS A 96 9.22 -21.44 -0.77
C LYS A 96 8.94 -22.80 -1.39
N ALA A 97 7.83 -23.43 -1.02
CA ALA A 97 7.39 -24.69 -1.64
C ALA A 97 7.00 -24.48 -3.10
N SER A 98 6.21 -23.44 -3.41
CA SER A 98 5.87 -23.05 -4.77
C SER A 98 7.13 -22.80 -5.63
N TYR A 99 8.13 -22.10 -5.12
CA TYR A 99 9.39 -21.88 -5.84
C TYR A 99 10.13 -23.20 -6.15
N ARG A 100 10.19 -24.15 -5.18
CA ARG A 100 10.84 -25.44 -5.40
C ARG A 100 10.12 -26.24 -6.48
N ALA A 101 8.80 -26.30 -6.41
CA ALA A 101 7.97 -26.98 -7.42
C ALA A 101 8.12 -26.34 -8.81
N ALA A 102 8.13 -25.00 -8.90
CA ALA A 102 8.38 -24.29 -10.15
C ALA A 102 9.76 -24.62 -10.73
N ARG A 103 10.79 -24.69 -9.89
CA ARG A 103 12.15 -25.07 -10.31
C ARG A 103 12.20 -26.52 -10.80
N GLU A 104 11.52 -27.43 -10.14
CA GLU A 104 11.41 -28.84 -10.56
C GLU A 104 10.70 -28.96 -11.92
N ALA A 105 9.66 -28.15 -12.15
CA ALA A 105 8.95 -28.09 -13.41
C ALA A 105 9.74 -27.38 -14.53
N GLY A 106 10.85 -26.70 -14.24
CA GLY A 106 11.57 -25.85 -15.20
C GLY A 106 10.80 -24.58 -15.60
N ASP A 107 9.76 -24.20 -14.84
CA ASP A 107 8.88 -23.07 -15.13
C ASP A 107 9.46 -21.76 -14.59
N THR A 108 10.12 -20.99 -15.46
CA THR A 108 10.77 -19.73 -15.10
C THR A 108 9.76 -18.66 -14.70
N SER A 109 8.56 -18.63 -15.29
CA SER A 109 7.50 -17.69 -14.94
C SER A 109 6.96 -17.98 -13.53
N ALA A 110 6.62 -19.24 -13.24
CA ALA A 110 6.19 -19.64 -11.90
C ALA A 110 7.26 -19.39 -10.83
N MET A 111 8.56 -19.58 -11.15
CA MET A 111 9.65 -19.18 -10.25
C MET A 111 9.63 -17.67 -9.97
N ALA A 112 9.43 -16.84 -11.00
CA ALA A 112 9.35 -15.40 -10.83
C ALA A 112 8.18 -14.99 -9.92
N TRP A 113 7.01 -15.58 -10.10
CA TRP A 113 5.84 -15.35 -9.26
C TRP A 113 6.07 -15.75 -7.80
N ALA A 114 6.70 -16.89 -7.56
CA ALA A 114 7.03 -17.32 -6.19
C ALA A 114 8.04 -16.37 -5.52
N LEU A 115 9.05 -15.91 -6.25
CA LEU A 115 10.01 -14.89 -5.77
C LEU A 115 9.34 -13.56 -5.47
N TRP A 116 8.40 -13.13 -6.32
CA TRP A 116 7.59 -11.93 -6.08
C TRP A 116 6.77 -12.03 -4.79
N SER A 117 6.11 -13.18 -4.56
CA SER A 117 5.35 -13.44 -3.34
C SER A 117 6.25 -13.36 -2.10
N GLY A 118 7.41 -14.03 -2.13
CA GLY A 118 8.41 -13.97 -1.08
C GLY A 118 8.96 -12.56 -0.83
N GLY A 119 9.20 -11.79 -1.90
CA GLY A 119 9.66 -10.40 -1.81
C GLY A 119 8.61 -9.48 -1.19
N THR A 120 7.34 -9.68 -1.55
CA THR A 120 6.22 -8.93 -0.99
C THR A 120 6.02 -9.25 0.50
N LEU A 121 6.14 -10.51 0.89
CA LEU A 121 6.11 -10.93 2.29
C LEU A 121 7.27 -10.33 3.09
N ALA A 122 8.50 -10.38 2.54
CA ALA A 122 9.67 -9.80 3.18
C ALA A 122 9.51 -8.28 3.39
N ARG A 123 8.93 -7.57 2.43
CA ARG A 123 8.61 -6.14 2.55
C ARG A 123 7.58 -5.88 3.64
N GLN A 124 6.53 -6.68 3.73
CA GLN A 124 5.51 -6.59 4.78
C GLN A 124 6.12 -6.74 6.18
N ARG A 125 7.08 -7.67 6.34
CA ARG A 125 7.81 -7.91 7.59
C ARG A 125 8.92 -6.90 7.89
N GLY A 126 9.12 -5.88 7.07
CA GLY A 126 10.19 -4.90 7.24
C GLY A 126 11.60 -5.42 6.86
N ALA A 127 11.72 -6.62 6.31
CA ALA A 127 12.99 -7.16 5.82
C ALA A 127 13.33 -6.57 4.44
N LEU A 128 13.48 -5.24 4.37
CA LEU A 128 13.59 -4.49 3.11
C LEU A 128 14.78 -4.89 2.22
N PRO A 129 15.99 -5.20 2.75
CA PRO A 129 17.07 -5.70 1.91
C PRO A 129 16.73 -7.04 1.23
N LEU A 130 16.09 -7.96 1.96
CA LEU A 130 15.63 -9.23 1.40
C LEU A 130 14.53 -9.01 0.37
N ALA A 131 13.57 -8.14 0.65
CA ALA A 131 12.51 -7.77 -0.28
C ALA A 131 13.08 -7.27 -1.61
N ARG A 132 14.03 -6.32 -1.58
CA ARG A 132 14.69 -5.80 -2.79
C ARG A 132 15.39 -6.90 -3.59
N ARG A 133 16.10 -7.81 -2.90
CA ARG A 133 16.80 -8.91 -3.56
C ARG A 133 15.82 -9.86 -4.26
N LEU A 134 14.77 -10.30 -3.57
CA LEU A 134 13.79 -11.24 -4.12
C LEU A 134 13.00 -10.61 -5.26
N LEU A 135 12.56 -9.35 -5.11
CA LEU A 135 11.82 -8.64 -6.15
C LEU A 135 12.67 -8.35 -7.39
N ARG A 136 13.97 -8.09 -7.25
CA ARG A 136 14.88 -7.95 -8.38
C ARG A 136 15.02 -9.28 -9.12
N LEU A 137 15.28 -10.37 -8.41
CA LEU A 137 15.33 -11.70 -8.99
C LEU A 137 14.02 -12.10 -9.68
N ALA A 138 12.88 -11.70 -9.13
CA ALA A 138 11.57 -11.91 -9.74
C ALA A 138 11.41 -11.12 -11.04
N ALA A 139 11.79 -9.84 -11.05
CA ALA A 139 11.76 -9.00 -12.26
C ALA A 139 12.64 -9.58 -13.38
N ASP A 140 13.90 -9.94 -13.05
CA ASP A 140 14.86 -10.53 -14.00
C ASP A 140 14.37 -11.89 -14.52
N SER A 141 13.73 -12.69 -13.67
CA SER A 141 13.16 -13.98 -14.09
C SER A 141 11.91 -13.82 -14.95
N GLY A 142 11.05 -12.85 -14.61
CA GLY A 142 9.89 -12.49 -15.43
C GLY A 142 10.30 -12.00 -16.82
N GLU A 143 11.34 -11.18 -16.90
CA GLU A 143 11.88 -10.72 -18.19
C GLU A 143 12.38 -11.89 -19.05
N ARG A 144 13.18 -12.80 -18.46
CA ARG A 144 13.67 -14.00 -19.18
C ARG A 144 12.56 -14.95 -19.62
N ALA A 145 11.46 -15.02 -18.84
CA ALA A 145 10.30 -15.83 -19.18
C ALA A 145 9.36 -15.16 -20.19
N GLY A 146 9.57 -13.88 -20.52
CA GLY A 146 8.62 -13.08 -21.30
C GLY A 146 7.31 -12.79 -20.56
N ASP A 147 7.25 -13.01 -19.23
CA ASP A 147 6.09 -12.73 -18.39
C ASP A 147 6.10 -11.25 -17.95
N VAL A 148 5.46 -10.42 -18.80
CA VAL A 148 5.37 -8.96 -18.56
C VAL A 148 4.57 -8.61 -17.31
N VAL A 149 3.67 -9.50 -16.88
CA VAL A 149 2.81 -9.28 -15.72
C VAL A 149 3.62 -9.40 -14.44
N VAL A 150 4.29 -10.53 -14.21
CA VAL A 150 5.12 -10.71 -13.00
C VAL A 150 6.29 -9.72 -12.97
N ARG A 151 6.87 -9.37 -14.14
CA ARG A 151 7.88 -8.32 -14.22
C ARG A 151 7.33 -7.00 -13.72
N GLY A 152 6.15 -6.57 -14.19
CA GLY A 152 5.49 -5.34 -13.74
C GLY A 152 5.19 -5.34 -12.25
N TYR A 153 4.64 -6.43 -11.72
CA TYR A 153 4.40 -6.60 -10.27
C TYR A 153 5.68 -6.51 -9.44
N SER A 154 6.77 -7.08 -9.95
CA SER A 154 8.07 -7.07 -9.25
C SER A 154 8.71 -5.69 -9.24
N LEU A 155 8.65 -4.96 -10.37
CA LEU A 155 9.12 -3.59 -10.46
C LEU A 155 8.30 -2.64 -9.57
N ALA A 156 6.97 -2.78 -9.55
CA ALA A 156 6.11 -2.03 -8.63
C ALA A 156 6.46 -2.33 -7.16
N GLY A 157 6.74 -3.58 -6.83
CA GLY A 157 7.22 -3.99 -5.51
C GLY A 157 8.57 -3.37 -5.14
N LEU A 158 9.50 -3.28 -6.08
CA LEU A 158 10.80 -2.61 -5.91
C LEU A 158 10.62 -1.11 -5.66
N ALA A 159 9.80 -0.44 -6.48
CA ALA A 159 9.49 0.97 -6.33
C ALA A 159 8.86 1.27 -4.96
N GLU A 160 7.88 0.47 -4.54
CA GLU A 160 7.26 0.61 -3.22
C GLU A 160 8.28 0.36 -2.08
N THR A 161 9.19 -0.60 -2.23
CA THR A 161 10.25 -0.85 -1.25
C THR A 161 11.20 0.34 -1.12
N GLY A 162 11.63 0.92 -2.24
CA GLY A 162 12.45 2.13 -2.27
C GLY A 162 11.72 3.35 -1.68
N ARG A 163 10.43 3.51 -1.99
CA ARG A 163 9.59 4.56 -1.39
C ARG A 163 9.54 4.45 0.14
N ILE A 164 9.37 3.24 0.67
CA ILE A 164 9.40 2.99 2.12
C ILE A 164 10.76 3.37 2.71
N GLN A 165 11.85 3.14 1.99
CA GLN A 165 13.22 3.50 2.39
C GLN A 165 13.53 4.99 2.20
N GLY A 166 12.69 5.75 1.48
CA GLY A 166 12.90 7.16 1.19
C GLY A 166 13.79 7.46 -0.01
N ASP A 167 14.02 6.48 -0.86
CA ASP A 167 14.79 6.65 -2.10
C ASP A 167 13.90 7.27 -3.20
N TYR A 168 13.29 8.44 -2.94
CA TYR A 168 12.23 9.00 -3.79
C TYR A 168 12.68 9.30 -5.21
N GLU A 169 13.86 9.85 -5.40
CA GLU A 169 14.38 10.17 -6.73
C GLU A 169 14.50 8.90 -7.60
N ALA A 170 15.17 7.87 -7.07
CA ALA A 170 15.38 6.62 -7.80
C ALA A 170 14.08 5.87 -8.12
N VAL A 171 13.08 5.95 -7.23
CA VAL A 171 11.82 5.22 -7.43
C VAL A 171 10.79 6.01 -8.24
N THR A 172 10.89 7.34 -8.31
CA THR A 172 9.99 8.15 -9.14
C THR A 172 10.12 7.74 -10.60
N ALA A 173 11.34 7.69 -11.14
CA ALA A 173 11.58 7.27 -12.52
C ALA A 173 11.05 5.86 -12.80
N LEU A 174 11.18 4.93 -11.83
CA LEU A 174 10.64 3.58 -11.97
C LEU A 174 9.10 3.55 -11.99
N HIS A 175 8.45 4.33 -11.14
CA HIS A 175 6.98 4.45 -11.17
C HIS A 175 6.48 5.11 -12.46
N GLU A 176 7.16 6.15 -12.97
CA GLU A 176 6.82 6.80 -14.23
C GLU A 176 6.97 5.84 -15.43
N GLN A 177 8.02 5.04 -15.45
CA GLN A 177 8.18 3.99 -16.46
C GLN A 177 7.03 2.98 -16.39
N LEU A 178 6.70 2.47 -15.20
CA LEU A 178 5.60 1.54 -14.99
C LEU A 178 4.25 2.14 -15.43
N LEU A 179 4.02 3.42 -15.10
CA LEU A 179 2.81 4.13 -15.50
C LEU A 179 2.70 4.24 -17.03
N ALA A 180 3.78 4.62 -17.69
CA ALA A 180 3.82 4.72 -19.14
C ALA A 180 3.59 3.35 -19.83
N GLU A 181 4.20 2.29 -19.32
CA GLU A 181 3.99 0.94 -19.83
C GLU A 181 2.56 0.43 -19.62
N ALA A 182 2.01 0.62 -18.42
CA ALA A 182 0.66 0.18 -18.08
C ALA A 182 -0.40 0.93 -18.91
N ARG A 183 -0.23 2.24 -19.09
CA ARG A 183 -1.11 3.04 -19.95
C ARG A 183 -1.07 2.59 -21.41
N ARG A 184 0.12 2.30 -21.97
CA ARG A 184 0.22 1.78 -23.35
C ARG A 184 -0.46 0.44 -23.53
N ARG A 185 -0.49 -0.41 -22.50
CA ARG A 185 -1.16 -1.73 -22.55
C ARG A 185 -2.64 -1.67 -22.18
N GLY A 186 -3.14 -0.51 -21.72
CA GLY A 186 -4.51 -0.40 -21.20
C GLY A 186 -4.72 -1.22 -19.92
N GLU A 187 -3.68 -1.34 -19.10
CA GLU A 187 -3.67 -2.19 -17.90
C GLU A 187 -4.02 -1.37 -16.66
N ALA A 188 -5.27 -1.45 -16.24
CA ALA A 188 -5.81 -0.63 -15.16
C ALA A 188 -5.05 -0.80 -13.84
N ARG A 189 -4.78 -2.04 -13.44
CA ARG A 189 -4.19 -2.34 -12.12
C ARG A 189 -2.80 -1.76 -11.91
N HIS A 190 -1.88 -1.94 -12.86
CA HIS A 190 -0.54 -1.36 -12.76
C HIS A 190 -0.57 0.16 -12.93
N THR A 191 -1.52 0.69 -13.71
CA THR A 191 -1.75 2.14 -13.79
C THR A 191 -2.13 2.71 -12.42
N VAL A 192 -3.11 2.11 -11.74
CA VAL A 192 -3.53 2.51 -10.38
C VAL A 192 -2.36 2.44 -9.41
N TRP A 193 -1.60 1.35 -9.39
CA TRP A 193 -0.45 1.21 -8.51
C TRP A 193 0.66 2.22 -8.76
N ALA A 194 0.97 2.51 -10.02
CA ALA A 194 1.97 3.49 -10.37
C ALA A 194 1.53 4.90 -9.97
N LEU A 195 0.28 5.27 -10.25
CA LEU A 195 -0.30 6.54 -9.81
C LEU A 195 -0.28 6.70 -8.29
N GLU A 196 -0.72 5.69 -7.54
CA GLU A 196 -0.66 5.69 -6.08
C GLU A 196 0.77 5.85 -5.55
N GLY A 197 1.74 5.17 -6.16
CA GLY A 197 3.15 5.27 -5.79
C GLY A 197 3.69 6.68 -5.95
N ILE A 198 3.45 7.32 -7.10
CA ILE A 198 3.85 8.70 -7.39
C ILE A 198 3.10 9.68 -6.47
N ALA A 199 1.79 9.49 -6.30
CA ALA A 199 0.97 10.32 -5.41
C ALA A 199 1.50 10.30 -3.96
N GLN A 200 1.92 9.13 -3.46
CA GLN A 200 2.54 9.02 -2.13
C GLN A 200 3.87 9.79 -2.04
N ILE A 201 4.67 9.82 -3.11
CA ILE A 201 5.91 10.61 -3.15
C ILE A 201 5.56 12.09 -3.09
N HIS A 202 4.64 12.57 -3.93
CA HIS A 202 4.17 13.95 -3.91
C HIS A 202 3.61 14.35 -2.54
N ARG A 203 2.82 13.49 -1.93
CA ARG A 203 2.31 13.71 -0.57
C ARG A 203 3.45 13.89 0.44
N ASN A 204 4.48 13.04 0.38
CA ASN A 204 5.61 13.09 1.31
C ASN A 204 6.52 14.30 1.10
N THR A 205 6.55 14.86 -0.11
CA THR A 205 7.32 16.06 -0.48
C THR A 205 6.53 17.36 -0.38
N GLY A 206 5.24 17.31 0.02
CA GLY A 206 4.40 18.47 0.20
C GLY A 206 3.67 18.96 -1.07
N SER A 207 3.79 18.26 -2.19
CA SER A 207 3.11 18.58 -3.45
C SER A 207 1.66 18.04 -3.43
N TYR A 208 0.83 18.57 -2.54
CA TYR A 208 -0.49 18.01 -2.23
C TYR A 208 -1.48 18.05 -3.40
N ASP A 209 -1.45 19.09 -4.23
CA ASP A 209 -2.34 19.19 -5.40
C ASP A 209 -2.03 18.10 -6.43
N SER A 210 -0.74 17.87 -6.71
CA SER A 210 -0.32 16.76 -7.59
C SER A 210 -0.71 15.40 -7.00
N ALA A 211 -0.53 15.22 -5.69
CA ALA A 211 -0.93 13.99 -5.01
C ALA A 211 -2.45 13.77 -5.09
N TYR A 212 -3.25 14.83 -4.89
CA TYR A 212 -4.70 14.78 -5.00
C TYR A 212 -5.14 14.31 -6.38
N ALA A 213 -4.66 14.99 -7.44
CA ALA A 213 -5.04 14.67 -8.82
C ALA A 213 -4.69 13.22 -9.20
N MET A 214 -3.54 12.71 -8.73
CA MET A 214 -3.14 11.32 -9.02
C MET A 214 -3.94 10.29 -8.24
N PHE A 215 -4.28 10.54 -6.97
CA PHE A 215 -5.17 9.65 -6.22
C PHE A 215 -6.59 9.66 -6.78
N GLU A 216 -7.08 10.82 -7.24
CA GLU A 216 -8.40 10.95 -7.89
C GLU A 216 -8.43 10.14 -9.19
N GLU A 217 -7.42 10.30 -10.07
CA GLU A 217 -7.29 9.50 -11.29
C GLU A 217 -7.21 8.00 -10.98
N ALA A 218 -6.43 7.61 -9.97
CA ALA A 218 -6.33 6.22 -9.55
C ALA A 218 -7.68 5.65 -9.05
N ALA A 219 -8.44 6.42 -8.28
CA ALA A 219 -9.77 6.02 -7.81
C ALA A 219 -10.75 5.84 -8.97
N GLU A 220 -10.79 6.77 -9.92
CA GLU A 220 -11.65 6.69 -11.10
C GLU A 220 -11.34 5.45 -11.96
N ILE A 221 -10.04 5.20 -12.24
CA ILE A 221 -9.61 4.03 -13.03
C ILE A 221 -9.95 2.73 -12.29
N ALA A 222 -9.67 2.67 -10.98
CA ALA A 222 -9.94 1.48 -10.18
C ALA A 222 -11.45 1.17 -10.11
N ALA A 223 -12.29 2.19 -9.93
CA ALA A 223 -13.76 2.05 -9.93
C ALA A 223 -14.25 1.53 -11.28
N ALA A 224 -13.81 2.14 -12.38
CA ALA A 224 -14.22 1.76 -13.73
C ALA A 224 -13.76 0.34 -14.10
N ALA A 225 -12.59 -0.09 -13.63
CA ALA A 225 -12.04 -1.43 -13.84
C ALA A 225 -12.52 -2.47 -12.83
N GLU A 226 -13.44 -2.13 -11.93
CA GLU A 226 -13.94 -2.99 -10.85
C GLU A 226 -12.82 -3.47 -9.89
N ASP A 227 -11.69 -2.74 -9.79
CA ASP A 227 -10.63 -3.00 -8.81
C ASP A 227 -10.99 -2.41 -7.44
N ARG A 228 -11.82 -3.11 -6.68
CA ARG A 228 -12.26 -2.69 -5.34
C ARG A 228 -11.08 -2.44 -4.39
N ARG A 229 -10.00 -3.20 -4.53
CA ARG A 229 -8.82 -3.05 -3.68
C ARG A 229 -8.04 -1.79 -4.03
N GLY A 230 -7.76 -1.56 -5.32
CA GLY A 230 -7.13 -0.33 -5.79
C GLY A 230 -7.96 0.89 -5.43
N HIS A 231 -9.28 0.82 -5.64
CA HIS A 231 -10.20 1.89 -5.27
C HIS A 231 -10.12 2.24 -3.76
N ALA A 232 -10.17 1.24 -2.88
CA ALA A 232 -10.06 1.47 -1.43
C ALA A 232 -8.72 2.10 -1.03
N TRP A 233 -7.63 1.77 -1.73
CA TRP A 233 -6.33 2.38 -1.46
C TRP A 233 -6.24 3.82 -1.96
N ALA A 234 -6.76 4.10 -3.13
CA ALA A 234 -6.84 5.45 -3.68
C ALA A 234 -7.70 6.37 -2.80
N LEU A 235 -8.88 5.91 -2.35
CA LEU A 235 -9.73 6.63 -1.40
C LEU A 235 -9.01 6.95 -0.09
N ARG A 236 -8.22 6.02 0.44
CA ARG A 236 -7.41 6.28 1.63
C ARG A 236 -6.34 7.35 1.37
N GLY A 237 -5.73 7.36 0.19
CA GLY A 237 -4.80 8.40 -0.23
C GLY A 237 -5.47 9.76 -0.33
N LEU A 238 -6.62 9.84 -1.00
CA LEU A 238 -7.45 11.05 -1.10
C LEU A 238 -7.84 11.59 0.28
N ALA A 239 -8.29 10.72 1.18
CA ALA A 239 -8.66 11.11 2.54
C ALA A 239 -7.50 11.78 3.30
N ASP A 240 -6.28 11.25 3.17
CA ASP A 240 -5.10 11.84 3.78
C ASP A 240 -4.81 13.24 3.20
N ILE A 241 -4.90 13.40 1.88
CA ILE A 241 -4.69 14.69 1.22
C ILE A 241 -5.77 15.72 1.58
N VAL A 242 -7.05 15.34 1.52
CA VAL A 242 -8.18 16.18 1.92
C VAL A 242 -8.00 16.69 3.35
N SER A 243 -7.60 15.80 4.26
CA SER A 243 -7.35 16.18 5.66
C SER A 243 -6.14 17.10 5.84
N VAL A 244 -5.06 16.92 5.07
CA VAL A 244 -3.83 17.72 5.22
C VAL A 244 -3.92 19.05 4.48
N ARG A 245 -4.46 19.05 3.25
CA ARG A 245 -4.51 20.21 2.38
C ARG A 245 -5.69 21.12 2.70
N ASP A 246 -6.88 20.50 2.85
CA ASP A 246 -8.15 21.23 2.94
C ASP A 246 -8.64 21.38 4.40
N GLY A 247 -8.11 20.57 5.33
CA GLY A 247 -8.62 20.51 6.70
C GLY A 247 -10.04 19.91 6.82
N ASP A 248 -10.59 19.37 5.72
CA ASP A 248 -11.96 18.84 5.67
C ASP A 248 -12.00 17.44 6.30
N THR A 249 -12.19 17.43 7.61
CA THR A 249 -12.23 16.21 8.43
C THR A 249 -13.38 15.29 8.05
N GLU A 250 -14.57 15.83 7.86
CA GLU A 250 -15.75 14.99 7.63
C GLU A 250 -15.73 14.35 6.24
N ARG A 251 -15.29 15.07 5.22
CA ARG A 251 -15.06 14.49 3.89
C ARG A 251 -13.99 13.41 3.92
N ALA A 252 -12.88 13.63 4.63
CA ALA A 252 -11.83 12.62 4.78
C ALA A 252 -12.32 11.36 5.50
N LEU A 253 -13.13 11.51 6.56
CA LEU A 253 -13.72 10.38 7.26
C LEU A 253 -14.74 9.62 6.40
N GLY A 254 -15.51 10.31 5.55
CA GLY A 254 -16.41 9.71 4.58
C GLY A 254 -15.70 8.80 3.58
N LEU A 255 -14.61 9.30 2.96
CA LEU A 255 -13.76 8.51 2.06
C LEU A 255 -13.16 7.27 2.75
N LEU A 256 -12.75 7.40 4.00
CA LEU A 256 -12.22 6.28 4.78
C LEU A 256 -13.30 5.28 5.18
N ALA A 257 -14.54 5.71 5.39
CA ALA A 257 -15.66 4.79 5.66
C ALA A 257 -15.99 3.93 4.43
N GLU A 258 -15.96 4.50 3.23
CA GLU A 258 -16.15 3.78 1.97
C GLU A 258 -15.01 2.77 1.74
N ALA A 259 -13.76 3.19 1.93
CA ALA A 259 -12.60 2.31 1.86
C ALA A 259 -12.68 1.16 2.87
N GLU A 260 -13.15 1.44 4.10
CA GLU A 260 -13.35 0.44 5.16
C GLU A 260 -14.39 -0.60 4.76
N ALA A 261 -15.55 -0.18 4.21
CA ALA A 261 -16.58 -1.09 3.75
C ALA A 261 -16.06 -2.07 2.69
N SER A 262 -15.27 -1.56 1.73
CA SER A 262 -14.62 -2.39 0.71
C SER A 262 -13.61 -3.36 1.31
N CYS A 263 -12.77 -2.92 2.25
CA CYS A 263 -11.79 -3.77 2.92
C CYS A 263 -12.45 -4.89 3.74
N ARG A 264 -13.55 -4.58 4.43
CA ARG A 264 -14.34 -5.57 5.20
C ARG A 264 -14.97 -6.62 4.28
N ALA A 265 -15.61 -6.19 3.19
CA ALA A 265 -16.24 -7.09 2.23
C ALA A 265 -15.25 -8.09 1.60
N MET A 266 -13.97 -7.69 1.46
CA MET A 266 -12.90 -8.54 0.90
C MET A 266 -12.06 -9.25 1.97
N ASN A 267 -12.35 -9.08 3.25
CA ASN A 267 -11.57 -9.58 4.39
C ASN A 267 -10.08 -9.20 4.32
N LEU A 268 -9.78 -7.97 3.90
CA LEU A 268 -8.41 -7.46 3.76
C LEU A 268 -7.91 -6.87 5.08
N LEU A 269 -7.52 -7.73 6.03
CA LEU A 269 -7.16 -7.35 7.40
C LEU A 269 -6.07 -6.27 7.45
N GLY A 270 -4.97 -6.43 6.68
CA GLY A 270 -3.90 -5.44 6.65
C GLY A 270 -4.35 -4.08 6.10
N ALA A 271 -5.17 -4.06 5.05
CA ALA A 271 -5.70 -2.80 4.51
C ALA A 271 -6.65 -2.12 5.51
N LEU A 272 -7.42 -2.91 6.25
CA LEU A 272 -8.33 -2.44 7.29
C LEU A 272 -7.55 -1.78 8.44
N ALA A 273 -6.50 -2.42 8.95
CA ALA A 273 -5.63 -1.87 9.97
C ALA A 273 -4.98 -0.52 9.53
N TYR A 274 -4.49 -0.44 8.30
CA TYR A 274 -3.99 0.82 7.74
C TYR A 274 -5.08 1.88 7.59
N ASN A 275 -6.33 1.47 7.32
CA ASN A 275 -7.46 2.39 7.26
C ASN A 275 -7.80 2.97 8.64
N HIS A 276 -7.85 2.14 9.69
CA HIS A 276 -8.06 2.60 11.07
C HIS A 276 -6.94 3.55 11.52
N LYS A 277 -5.68 3.21 11.20
CA LYS A 277 -4.53 4.10 11.45
C LYS A 277 -4.69 5.44 10.72
N MET A 278 -5.19 5.45 9.48
CA MET A 278 -5.42 6.70 8.73
C MET A 278 -6.57 7.53 9.32
N ARG A 279 -7.66 6.90 9.75
CA ARG A 279 -8.73 7.59 10.50
C ARG A 279 -8.19 8.24 11.78
N GLY A 280 -7.29 7.54 12.49
CA GLY A 280 -6.56 8.09 13.63
C GLY A 280 -5.75 9.34 13.26
N ASN A 281 -5.06 9.35 12.10
CA ASN A 281 -4.33 10.52 11.63
C ASN A 281 -5.26 11.71 11.35
N VAL A 282 -6.39 11.48 10.69
CA VAL A 282 -7.39 12.51 10.36
C VAL A 282 -7.94 13.12 11.64
N LEU A 283 -8.37 12.30 12.60
CA LEU A 283 -8.90 12.75 13.87
C LEU A 283 -7.86 13.50 14.73
N TYR A 284 -6.61 13.04 14.71
CA TYR A 284 -5.52 13.73 15.40
C TYR A 284 -5.33 15.15 14.87
N ARG A 285 -5.31 15.32 13.54
CA ARG A 285 -5.19 16.65 12.90
C ARG A 285 -6.38 17.55 13.21
N ALA A 286 -7.56 16.97 13.39
CA ALA A 286 -8.79 17.67 13.79
C ALA A 286 -8.86 18.01 15.29
N GLY A 287 -7.84 17.66 16.09
CA GLY A 287 -7.85 17.87 17.54
C GLY A 287 -8.71 16.87 18.32
N ARG A 288 -9.31 15.89 17.67
CA ARG A 288 -10.16 14.84 18.29
C ARG A 288 -9.28 13.72 18.87
N TYR A 289 -8.43 14.09 19.85
CA TYR A 289 -7.34 13.22 20.36
C TYR A 289 -7.83 11.96 21.06
N ALA A 290 -8.97 11.99 21.75
CA ALA A 290 -9.53 10.81 22.41
C ALA A 290 -9.94 9.74 21.39
N GLU A 291 -10.67 10.14 20.36
CA GLU A 291 -11.09 9.24 19.28
C GLU A 291 -9.90 8.74 18.46
N SER A 292 -8.93 9.62 18.22
CA SER A 292 -7.68 9.26 17.54
C SER A 292 -6.92 8.18 18.33
N ARG A 293 -6.82 8.31 19.67
CA ARG A 293 -6.22 7.30 20.54
C ARG A 293 -6.89 5.93 20.38
N GLU A 294 -8.22 5.88 20.37
CA GLU A 294 -8.97 4.63 20.24
C GLU A 294 -8.66 3.93 18.92
N LEU A 295 -8.64 4.69 17.81
CA LEU A 295 -8.33 4.12 16.49
C LEU A 295 -6.89 3.66 16.36
N TYR A 296 -5.92 4.37 16.94
CA TYR A 296 -4.54 3.89 16.96
C TYR A 296 -4.35 2.65 17.83
N THR A 297 -5.03 2.55 18.97
CA THR A 297 -5.02 1.36 19.82
C THR A 297 -5.55 0.16 19.06
N ARG A 298 -6.69 0.31 18.40
CA ARG A 298 -7.27 -0.73 17.55
C ARG A 298 -6.33 -1.14 16.40
N ALA A 299 -5.74 -0.17 15.70
CA ALA A 299 -4.80 -0.47 14.62
C ALA A 299 -3.55 -1.21 15.13
N LEU A 300 -3.08 -0.91 16.34
CA LEU A 300 -1.97 -1.63 16.98
C LEU A 300 -2.31 -3.10 17.22
N GLU A 301 -3.47 -3.38 17.80
CA GLU A 301 -3.94 -4.76 18.06
C GLU A 301 -4.04 -5.55 16.74
N GLU A 302 -4.58 -4.92 15.70
CA GLU A 302 -4.69 -5.52 14.37
C GLU A 302 -3.32 -5.81 13.76
N PHE A 303 -2.35 -4.90 13.85
CA PHE A 303 -0.98 -5.11 13.34
C PHE A 303 -0.20 -6.13 14.15
N ASP A 304 -0.40 -6.21 15.46
CA ASP A 304 0.21 -7.23 16.31
C ASP A 304 -0.25 -8.63 15.91
N GLY A 305 -1.54 -8.80 15.60
CA GLY A 305 -2.09 -10.06 15.11
C GLY A 305 -1.58 -10.51 13.73
N MET A 306 -0.94 -9.61 12.96
CA MET A 306 -0.47 -9.88 11.59
C MET A 306 1.05 -9.89 11.43
N ASP A 307 1.83 -9.74 12.50
CA ASP A 307 3.30 -9.56 12.44
C ASP A 307 3.73 -8.51 11.40
N GLU A 308 3.08 -7.33 11.44
CA GLU A 308 3.33 -6.20 10.53
C GLU A 308 4.02 -5.05 11.27
N PRO A 309 5.37 -5.08 11.37
CA PRO A 309 6.13 -4.19 12.25
C PRO A 309 6.09 -2.72 11.81
N ARG A 310 5.93 -2.44 10.51
CA ARG A 310 5.87 -1.07 10.00
C ARG A 310 4.56 -0.38 10.38
N GLY A 311 3.43 -1.02 10.15
CA GLY A 311 2.12 -0.49 10.52
C GLY A 311 2.01 -0.29 12.02
N ARG A 312 2.49 -1.27 12.78
CA ARG A 312 2.60 -1.21 14.24
C ARG A 312 3.39 0.01 14.71
N ALA A 313 4.60 0.22 14.19
CA ALA A 313 5.43 1.36 14.59
C ALA A 313 4.78 2.71 14.24
N LEU A 314 4.16 2.82 13.06
CA LEU A 314 3.45 4.04 12.65
C LEU A 314 2.18 4.30 13.47
N ALA A 315 1.42 3.26 13.83
CA ALA A 315 0.26 3.39 14.71
C ALA A 315 0.69 3.76 16.14
N ARG A 316 1.79 3.16 16.65
CA ARG A 316 2.36 3.52 17.94
C ARG A 316 2.79 4.98 18.00
N LEU A 317 3.41 5.51 16.94
CA LEU A 317 3.77 6.94 16.87
C LEU A 317 2.52 7.84 17.00
N GLY A 318 1.45 7.50 16.29
CA GLY A 318 0.19 8.23 16.38
C GLY A 318 -0.43 8.15 17.78
N LEU A 319 -0.40 6.97 18.41
CA LEU A 319 -0.90 6.77 19.77
C LEU A 319 -0.13 7.60 20.79
N VAL A 320 1.21 7.57 20.73
CA VAL A 320 2.07 8.38 21.64
C VAL A 320 1.77 9.87 21.51
N LYS A 321 1.62 10.37 20.29
CA LYS A 321 1.21 11.76 20.03
C LYS A 321 -0.16 12.09 20.64
N SER A 322 -1.14 11.21 20.45
CA SER A 322 -2.49 11.40 20.99
C SER A 322 -2.52 11.41 22.52
N LEU A 323 -1.77 10.50 23.15
CA LEU A 323 -1.63 10.44 24.61
C LEU A 323 -0.98 11.69 25.17
N ALA A 324 0.07 12.21 24.51
CA ALA A 324 0.73 13.46 24.92
C ALA A 324 -0.25 14.65 24.88
N ARG A 325 -1.09 14.73 23.83
CA ARG A 325 -2.14 15.77 23.72
C ARG A 325 -3.27 15.61 24.77
N LEU A 326 -3.42 14.41 25.32
CA LEU A 326 -4.39 14.10 26.39
C LEU A 326 -3.78 14.24 27.80
N GLY A 327 -2.57 14.79 27.92
CA GLY A 327 -1.95 15.12 29.20
C GLY A 327 -1.00 14.07 29.77
N ARG A 328 -0.51 13.13 28.93
CA ARG A 328 0.53 12.20 29.35
C ARG A 328 1.83 12.94 29.67
N GLU A 329 2.55 12.49 30.71
CA GLU A 329 3.79 13.09 31.18
C GLU A 329 4.83 13.22 30.05
N PRO A 330 5.49 14.39 29.93
CA PRO A 330 6.50 14.64 28.90
C PRO A 330 7.66 13.65 28.90
N ALA A 331 8.12 13.23 30.08
CA ALA A 331 9.22 12.29 30.23
C ALA A 331 8.87 10.90 29.69
N GLU A 332 7.66 10.41 29.96
CA GLU A 332 7.16 9.14 29.41
C GLU A 332 7.00 9.20 27.90
N THR A 333 6.46 10.32 27.41
CA THR A 333 6.30 10.56 25.98
C THR A 333 7.66 10.57 25.26
N ALA A 334 8.67 11.22 25.84
CA ALA A 334 10.02 11.27 25.31
C ALA A 334 10.65 9.87 25.23
N ALA A 335 10.53 9.08 26.30
CA ALA A 335 11.03 7.71 26.36
C ALA A 335 10.38 6.79 25.29
N ASP A 336 9.06 6.88 25.11
CA ASP A 336 8.37 6.13 24.05
C ASP A 336 8.85 6.53 22.64
N LEU A 337 9.12 7.82 22.41
CA LEU A 337 9.63 8.30 21.12
C LEU A 337 11.07 7.82 20.86
N ASP A 338 11.91 7.65 21.90
CA ASP A 338 13.26 7.07 21.76
C ASP A 338 13.19 5.60 21.32
N VAL A 339 12.38 4.80 22.01
CA VAL A 339 12.14 3.39 21.65
C VAL A 339 11.60 3.25 20.21
N LEU A 340 10.72 4.18 19.82
CA LEU A 340 10.18 4.21 18.47
C LEU A 340 11.24 4.55 17.42
N ALA A 341 12.14 5.51 17.70
CA ALA A 341 13.23 5.86 16.80
C ALA A 341 14.13 4.65 16.51
N GLU A 342 14.52 3.91 17.55
CA GLU A 342 15.30 2.67 17.42
C GLU A 342 14.56 1.59 16.62
N THR A 343 13.25 1.44 16.88
CA THR A 343 12.40 0.46 16.18
C THR A 343 12.30 0.79 14.69
N LEU A 344 12.07 2.05 14.34
CA LEU A 344 11.95 2.51 12.96
C LEU A 344 13.27 2.37 12.20
N ASP A 345 14.40 2.57 12.85
CA ASP A 345 15.72 2.31 12.28
C ASP A 345 15.93 0.81 12.00
N ARG A 346 15.59 -0.04 12.95
CA ARG A 346 15.77 -1.50 12.82
C ARG A 346 14.97 -2.07 11.64
N ILE A 347 13.79 -1.52 11.36
CA ILE A 347 12.98 -1.92 10.21
C ILE A 347 13.33 -1.15 8.92
N GLY A 348 14.37 -0.31 8.94
CA GLY A 348 14.90 0.38 7.76
C GLY A 348 14.03 1.52 7.23
N LEU A 349 13.15 2.08 8.07
CA LEU A 349 12.34 3.25 7.72
C LEU A 349 13.15 4.54 7.90
N ARG A 350 13.84 5.00 6.86
CA ARG A 350 14.64 6.24 6.91
C ARG A 350 13.86 7.47 7.38
N HIS A 351 12.58 7.56 6.98
CA HIS A 351 11.70 8.64 7.45
C HIS A 351 11.24 8.48 8.91
N GLY A 352 11.50 7.33 9.52
CA GLY A 352 11.07 7.07 10.88
C GLY A 352 11.70 8.04 11.86
N ARG A 353 13.02 8.27 11.76
CA ARG A 353 13.71 9.27 12.58
C ARG A 353 13.16 10.67 12.39
N GLU A 354 12.95 11.05 11.13
CA GLU A 354 12.39 12.36 10.81
C GLU A 354 10.96 12.51 11.34
N SER A 355 10.15 11.46 11.26
CA SER A 355 8.81 11.45 11.84
C SER A 355 8.82 11.59 13.36
N VAL A 356 9.75 10.93 14.05
CA VAL A 356 9.93 11.07 15.50
C VAL A 356 10.45 12.46 15.85
N ARG A 357 11.43 12.99 15.10
CA ARG A 357 11.94 14.36 15.30
C ARG A 357 10.82 15.39 15.21
N ARG A 358 10.01 15.33 14.14
CA ARG A 358 8.84 16.21 13.97
C ARG A 358 7.82 16.05 15.10
N ALA A 359 7.59 14.82 15.56
CA ALA A 359 6.70 14.59 16.69
C ALA A 359 7.22 15.24 17.99
N ARG A 360 8.54 15.19 18.23
CA ARG A 360 9.17 15.89 19.37
C ARG A 360 9.00 17.41 19.27
N GLU A 361 9.25 17.97 18.08
CA GLU A 361 9.07 19.41 17.83
C GLU A 361 7.61 19.84 18.03
N GLU A 362 6.67 19.10 17.44
CA GLU A 362 5.22 19.34 17.55
C GLU A 362 4.72 19.28 19.01
N LEU A 363 5.33 18.42 19.82
CA LEU A 363 4.97 18.23 21.24
C LEU A 363 5.80 19.08 22.21
N GLY A 364 6.75 19.89 21.70
CA GLY A 364 7.63 20.72 22.54
C GLY A 364 8.65 19.92 23.36
N LEU A 365 9.02 18.72 22.90
CA LEU A 365 9.94 17.79 23.57
C LEU A 365 11.37 17.82 22.99
N THR A 366 11.73 18.83 22.24
CA THR A 366 13.10 19.03 21.76
C THR A 366 14.03 19.28 22.95
N PRO A 367 15.20 18.59 23.03
CA PRO A 367 16.17 18.91 24.05
C PRO A 367 16.57 20.38 23.93
N THR A 368 16.55 21.12 25.04
CA THR A 368 17.16 22.44 25.05
C THR A 368 18.63 22.27 24.65
N PRO A 369 19.15 22.99 23.63
CA PRO A 369 20.56 22.87 23.28
C PRO A 369 21.39 23.10 24.54
N PRO A 370 22.49 22.35 24.79
CA PRO A 370 23.33 22.55 25.92
C PRO A 370 23.78 24.01 25.95
N PRO A 371 23.83 24.66 27.11
CA PRO A 371 24.30 26.05 27.22
C PRO A 371 25.64 26.14 26.50
N ALA A 372 25.80 27.15 25.66
CA ALA A 372 27.04 27.39 24.96
C ALA A 372 28.19 27.34 25.98
N PRO A 373 29.32 26.67 25.72
CA PRO A 373 30.43 26.59 26.66
C PRO A 373 30.81 28.03 27.07
N ALA A 374 30.79 28.27 28.38
CA ALA A 374 31.15 29.57 28.93
C ALA A 374 32.49 29.96 28.30
N GLY A 375 32.48 31.04 27.52
CA GLY A 375 33.66 31.53 26.85
C GLY A 375 34.78 31.71 27.86
N ASN A 376 35.88 31.03 27.67
CA ASN A 376 37.14 31.29 28.36
C ASN A 376 37.47 32.77 28.12
N ARG A 377 37.15 33.59 29.12
CA ARG A 377 37.75 34.90 29.22
C ARG A 377 39.25 34.65 29.45
N THR A 378 40.02 34.68 28.38
CA THR A 378 41.44 34.86 28.47
C THR A 378 41.67 36.18 29.19
N GLU A 379 42.08 36.10 30.45
CA GLU A 379 42.73 37.23 31.15
C GLU A 379 44.00 37.60 30.40
N GLU A 380 43.92 38.60 29.56
CA GLU A 380 45.10 39.37 29.20
C GLU A 380 45.48 40.21 30.44
N SER A 381 46.49 39.76 31.15
CA SER A 381 47.20 40.53 32.12
C SER A 381 48.68 40.65 31.70
N ARG A 382 49.01 41.89 31.29
CA ARG A 382 50.32 42.56 31.32
C ARG A 382 51.54 41.81 30.84
#